data_d8302a8bb9d72b1dcd54c16d75aa9444
#
_entry.id   d8302a8bb9d72b1dcd54c16d75aa9444
#
_cell.length_a   1.000
_cell.length_b   1.000
_cell.length_c   1.000
_cell.angle_alpha   90.00
_cell.angle_beta   90.00
_cell.angle_gamma   90.00
#
_symmetry.space_group_name_H-M   'P 1'
#
loop_
_entity.id
_entity.type
_entity.pdbx_description
1 polymer ?
#
loop_
_entity_poly.entity_id
_entity_poly.type
_entity_poly.pdbx_seq_one_letter_code
_entity_poly.pdbx_strand_id
1 'polypeptide(L)' 'MADLSLKIENDSRVEMKIYTLQDKIELSLKVDGKDIKIPFTRKQAELFGRRLQVLKNTIL' A
#
# COMPACT_ATOMS: atom_id res chain seq x y z
N MET A 1 -18.37 -8.87 -4.44
CA MET A 1 -17.75 -8.18 -3.29
C MET A 1 -17.12 -6.88 -3.77
N ALA A 2 -17.36 -5.80 -3.07
CA ALA A 2 -16.81 -4.50 -3.44
C ALA A 2 -15.34 -4.42 -3.08
N ASP A 3 -14.56 -3.80 -3.94
CA ASP A 3 -13.16 -3.55 -3.65
C ASP A 3 -13.01 -2.42 -2.65
N LEU A 4 -12.01 -2.53 -1.80
CA LEU A 4 -11.67 -1.50 -0.82
C LEU A 4 -10.49 -0.70 -1.31
N SER A 5 -10.53 0.60 -1.06
CA SER A 5 -9.44 1.50 -1.43
C SER A 5 -9.18 2.45 -0.27
N LEU A 6 -7.95 2.47 0.20
CA LEU A 6 -7.55 3.28 1.34
C LEU A 6 -6.39 4.18 0.95
N LYS A 7 -6.50 5.45 1.26
CA LYS A 7 -5.42 6.39 1.06
C LYS A 7 -4.46 6.33 2.23
N ILE A 8 -3.17 6.30 1.95
CA ILE A 8 -2.14 6.33 2.97
C ILE A 8 -1.53 7.72 3.03
N GLU A 9 -1.27 8.30 1.85
CA GLU A 9 -0.70 9.63 1.76
C GLU A 9 -1.33 10.36 0.58
N ASN A 10 -1.61 11.65 0.76
CA ASN A 10 -2.19 12.46 -0.31
C ASN A 10 -1.67 13.88 -0.20
N ASP A 11 -0.54 14.10 -0.78
CA ASP A 11 0.16 15.38 -0.82
C ASP A 11 0.15 15.84 -2.28
N SER A 12 0.52 17.10 -2.53
CA SER A 12 0.54 17.63 -3.88
C SER A 12 1.53 16.91 -4.79
N ARG A 13 2.56 16.27 -4.21
CA ARG A 13 3.61 15.59 -4.96
C ARG A 13 3.53 14.08 -4.87
N VAL A 14 2.93 13.57 -3.80
CA VAL A 14 2.93 12.13 -3.51
C VAL A 14 1.52 11.68 -3.21
N GLU A 15 1.08 10.67 -3.91
CA GLU A 15 -0.14 9.95 -3.58
C GLU A 15 0.24 8.51 -3.28
N MET A 16 -0.21 8.02 -2.16
CA MET A 16 0.00 6.62 -1.80
C MET A 16 -1.34 6.04 -1.37
N LYS A 17 -1.73 4.99 -2.02
CA LYS A 17 -2.96 4.30 -1.65
C LYS A 17 -2.79 2.80 -1.81
N ILE A 18 -3.61 2.06 -1.09
CA ILE A 18 -3.60 0.62 -1.14
C ILE A 18 -5.04 0.16 -1.37
N TYR A 19 -5.22 -0.80 -2.22
CA TYR A 19 -6.58 -1.25 -2.56
C TYR A 19 -6.58 -2.72 -2.92
N THR A 20 -7.78 -3.29 -2.88
CA THR A 20 -7.95 -4.67 -3.29
C THR A 20 -8.32 -4.72 -4.77
N LEU A 21 -7.82 -5.74 -5.44
CA LEU A 21 -8.11 -5.98 -6.84
C LEU A 21 -8.32 -7.47 -6.99
N GLN A 22 -9.59 -7.89 -7.00
CA GLN A 22 -9.97 -9.30 -6.98
C GLN A 22 -9.41 -9.96 -5.73
N ASP A 23 -8.49 -10.91 -5.87
CA ASP A 23 -7.90 -11.63 -4.74
C ASP A 23 -6.51 -11.12 -4.38
N LYS A 24 -6.15 -9.94 -4.88
CA LYS A 24 -4.82 -9.36 -4.64
C LYS A 24 -4.95 -7.98 -4.03
N ILE A 25 -3.88 -7.56 -3.42
CA ILE A 25 -3.75 -6.20 -2.89
C ILE A 25 -2.73 -5.47 -3.75
N GLU A 26 -3.01 -4.24 -4.08
CA GLU A 26 -2.09 -3.45 -4.89
C GLU A 26 -1.78 -2.15 -4.17
N LEU A 27 -0.50 -1.84 -4.07
CA LEU A 27 -0.03 -0.56 -3.55
C LEU A 27 0.26 0.34 -4.74
N SER A 28 -0.38 1.51 -4.74
CA SER A 28 -0.20 2.48 -5.80
C SER A 28 0.51 3.70 -5.26
N LEU A 29 1.60 4.05 -5.90
CA LEU A 29 2.39 5.23 -5.57
C LEU A 29 2.41 6.15 -6.79
N LYS A 30 2.15 7.41 -6.55
CA LYS A 30 2.30 8.42 -7.59
C LYS A 30 3.21 9.51 -7.03
N VAL A 31 4.37 9.65 -7.65
CA VAL A 31 5.38 10.60 -7.22
C VAL A 31 5.76 11.47 -8.41
N ASP A 32 5.52 12.78 -8.30
CA ASP A 32 5.84 13.74 -9.35
C ASP A 32 5.32 13.30 -10.72
N GLY A 33 4.08 12.80 -10.75
CA GLY A 33 3.43 12.37 -11.98
C GLY A 33 3.79 10.98 -12.46
N LYS A 34 4.69 10.28 -11.77
CA LYS A 34 5.05 8.92 -12.14
C LYS A 34 4.28 7.93 -11.29
N ASP A 35 3.72 6.93 -11.94
CA ASP A 35 2.94 5.88 -11.27
C ASP A 35 3.78 4.62 -11.08
N ILE A 36 3.73 4.10 -9.87
CA ILE A 36 4.36 2.83 -9.54
C ILE A 36 3.30 1.98 -8.88
N LYS A 37 3.14 0.75 -9.35
CA LYS A 37 2.15 -0.16 -8.79
C LYS A 37 2.83 -1.45 -8.40
N ILE A 38 2.59 -1.88 -7.17
CA ILE A 38 3.21 -3.07 -6.61
C ILE A 38 2.11 -4.01 -6.16
N PRO A 39 1.95 -5.15 -6.84
CA PRO A 39 0.93 -6.11 -6.42
C PRO A 39 1.45 -7.03 -5.32
N PHE A 40 0.56 -7.42 -4.44
CA PHE A 40 0.86 -8.35 -3.36
C PHE A 40 -0.14 -9.49 -3.38
N THR A 41 0.34 -10.70 -3.17
CA THR A 41 -0.54 -11.80 -2.84
C THR A 41 -0.98 -11.65 -1.38
N ARG A 42 -1.99 -12.41 -0.97
CA ARG A 42 -2.44 -12.39 0.41
C ARG A 42 -1.29 -12.69 1.38
N LYS A 43 -0.48 -13.68 1.05
CA LYS A 43 0.63 -14.08 1.90
C LYS A 43 1.70 -13.00 1.98
N GLN A 44 2.02 -12.37 0.85
CA GLN A 44 3.00 -11.28 0.83
C GLN A 44 2.50 -10.08 1.62
N ALA A 45 1.21 -9.78 1.51
CA ALA A 45 0.62 -8.66 2.24
C ALA A 45 0.68 -8.92 3.76
N GLU A 46 0.46 -10.16 4.17
CA GLU A 46 0.52 -10.53 5.58
C GLU A 46 1.93 -10.33 6.12
N LEU A 47 2.94 -10.80 5.39
CA LEU A 47 4.32 -10.62 5.78
C LEU A 47 4.72 -9.16 5.82
N PHE A 48 4.29 -8.41 4.82
CA PHE A 48 4.57 -6.99 4.74
C PHE A 48 4.01 -6.25 5.96
N GLY A 49 2.78 -6.59 6.32
CA GLY A 49 2.15 -5.99 7.49
C GLY A 49 2.89 -6.28 8.78
N ARG A 50 3.37 -7.52 8.94
CA ARG A 50 4.14 -7.90 10.11
C ARG A 50 5.46 -7.14 10.19
N ARG A 51 6.15 -7.01 9.06
CA ARG A 51 7.42 -6.27 9.01
C ARG A 51 7.21 -4.80 9.35
N LEU A 52 6.15 -4.21 8.79
CA LEU A 52 5.82 -2.82 9.10
C LEU A 52 5.54 -2.64 10.59
N GLN A 53 4.85 -3.58 11.20
CA GLN A 53 4.54 -3.53 12.63
C GLN A 53 5.82 -3.47 13.46
N VAL A 54 6.80 -4.32 13.11
CA VAL A 54 8.07 -4.35 13.82
C VAL A 54 8.82 -3.02 13.66
N LEU A 55 8.91 -2.54 12.43
CA LEU A 55 9.62 -1.29 12.16
C LEU A 55 8.93 -0.09 12.79
N LYS A 56 7.62 -0.08 12.77
CA LYS A 56 6.85 0.99 13.40
C LYS A 56 7.20 1.14 14.87
N ASN A 57 7.42 0.03 15.54
CA ASN A 57 7.72 0.02 16.97
C ASN A 57 9.15 0.48 17.28
N THR A 58 10.01 0.60 16.28
CA THR A 58 11.38 1.09 16.48
C THR A 58 11.51 2.58 16.18
N ILE A 59 10.49 3.20 15.60
CA ILE A 59 10.49 4.63 15.33
C ILE A 59 9.89 5.36 16.53
N LEU A 60 10.50 6.44 16.93
CA LEU A 60 9.99 7.29 18.02
C LEU A 60 9.06 8.35 17.49
#